data_025ddfe9607ae227dd67263235e59c58
#
_entry.id   025ddfe9607ae227dd67263235e59c58
#
_cell.length_a   1.000
_cell.length_b   1.000
_cell.length_c   1.000
_cell.angle_alpha   90.00
_cell.angle_beta   90.00
_cell.angle_gamma   90.00
#
_symmetry.space_group_name_H-M   'P 1'
#
loop_
_entity.id
_entity.type
_entity.pdbx_description
1 polymer ?
#
loop_
_entity_poly.entity_id
_entity_poly.type
_entity_poly.pdbx_seq_one_letter_code
_entity_poly.pdbx_strand_id
1 'polypeptide(L)'
;MCGRFTLPASPAELLAYFQLKEAPAFEPRYNIAPSQEVATVRVEEGKRNLAFLRWGLIPYWADDPKIGYRSINARAETVHKSPAFRAAFRKRRCIIPAGGFYEWLTEGKEKQPFYIYRRDGKPMAFAGLWERWHDEETSRDIESCTILTTEANELVGRLHNRMPVILEPDTFVLWLDPEEQKGDVLKALLHPADSETLTMYPVSTFVNKSTNEGKRCIEPVKEQGWCSEPSTHS
;
A
#
# COMPACT_ATOMS: atom_id res chain seq x y z
N MET A 1 7.02 -8.76 -1.25
CA MET A 1 6.92 -7.29 -0.99
C MET A 1 5.78 -6.75 -1.82
N CYS A 2 4.89 -5.94 -1.23
CA CYS A 2 3.77 -5.36 -1.97
C CYS A 2 4.29 -4.49 -3.14
N GLY A 3 4.23 -5.02 -4.33
CA GLY A 3 4.72 -4.37 -5.56
C GLY A 3 3.61 -4.09 -6.57
N ARG A 4 2.36 -4.41 -6.24
CA ARG A 4 1.22 -4.19 -7.09
C ARG A 4 -0.07 -4.14 -6.29
N PHE A 5 -0.95 -3.17 -6.53
CA PHE A 5 -2.22 -3.05 -5.84
C PHE A 5 -3.33 -2.44 -6.72
N THR A 6 -4.54 -2.36 -6.19
CA THR A 6 -5.71 -1.82 -6.87
C THR A 6 -6.31 -0.65 -6.10
N LEU A 7 -7.00 0.23 -6.79
CA LEU A 7 -7.89 1.24 -6.21
C LEU A 7 -9.19 1.29 -7.05
N PRO A 8 -10.11 0.32 -6.85
CA PRO A 8 -11.37 0.30 -7.58
C PRO A 8 -12.41 1.27 -7.03
N ALA A 9 -12.19 1.80 -5.81
CA ALA A 9 -13.11 2.72 -5.14
C ALA A 9 -13.22 4.04 -5.91
N SER A 10 -14.43 4.57 -5.96
CA SER A 10 -14.72 5.91 -6.50
C SER A 10 -14.23 7.04 -5.56
N PRO A 11 -14.07 8.27 -6.06
CA PRO A 11 -13.80 9.42 -5.20
C PRO A 11 -14.79 9.56 -4.04
N ALA A 12 -16.09 9.34 -4.29
CA ALA A 12 -17.14 9.44 -3.27
C ALA A 12 -16.98 8.41 -2.14
N GLU A 13 -16.59 7.17 -2.46
CA GLU A 13 -16.31 6.14 -1.45
C GLU A 13 -15.10 6.50 -0.60
N LEU A 14 -14.04 7.06 -1.20
CA LEU A 14 -12.87 7.51 -0.45
C LEU A 14 -13.18 8.72 0.44
N LEU A 15 -13.97 9.68 -0.03
CA LEU A 15 -14.45 10.81 0.76
C LEU A 15 -15.12 10.33 2.05
N ALA A 16 -16.06 9.41 1.93
CA ALA A 16 -16.79 8.85 3.07
C ALA A 16 -15.87 8.06 4.01
N TYR A 17 -15.07 7.13 3.46
CA TYR A 17 -14.28 6.20 4.27
C TYR A 17 -13.14 6.89 5.04
N PHE A 18 -12.43 7.83 4.38
CA PHE A 18 -11.31 8.55 4.98
C PHE A 18 -11.72 9.90 5.60
N GLN A 19 -13.01 10.25 5.59
CA GLN A 19 -13.53 11.51 6.13
C GLN A 19 -12.84 12.73 5.50
N LEU A 20 -12.77 12.74 4.17
CA LEU A 20 -12.22 13.84 3.39
C LEU A 20 -13.31 14.84 3.04
N LYS A 21 -12.95 16.12 2.86
CA LYS A 21 -13.88 17.16 2.41
C LYS A 21 -14.07 17.14 0.90
N GLU A 22 -12.98 16.89 0.19
CA GLU A 22 -12.93 16.87 -1.27
C GLU A 22 -11.91 15.85 -1.75
N ALA A 23 -12.08 15.39 -2.98
CA ALA A 23 -11.13 14.56 -3.68
C ALA A 23 -11.11 14.98 -5.15
N PRO A 24 -9.93 15.01 -5.78
CA PRO A 24 -9.85 15.18 -7.22
C PRO A 24 -10.55 14.03 -7.93
N ALA A 25 -11.02 14.27 -9.15
CA ALA A 25 -11.56 13.19 -9.97
C ALA A 25 -10.44 12.24 -10.40
N PHE A 26 -10.71 10.96 -10.34
CA PHE A 26 -9.82 9.90 -10.85
C PHE A 26 -10.65 8.69 -11.26
N GLU A 27 -10.06 7.87 -12.13
CA GLU A 27 -10.69 6.63 -12.58
C GLU A 27 -10.24 5.45 -11.69
N PRO A 28 -11.12 4.46 -11.49
CA PRO A 28 -10.75 3.21 -10.82
C PRO A 28 -9.55 2.53 -11.48
N ARG A 29 -8.63 2.04 -10.67
CA ARG A 29 -7.41 1.40 -11.12
C ARG A 29 -7.26 -0.01 -10.58
N TYR A 30 -6.88 -0.93 -11.45
CA TYR A 30 -6.83 -2.36 -11.13
C TYR A 30 -5.43 -2.96 -11.20
N ASN A 31 -4.41 -2.18 -11.58
CA ASN A 31 -3.05 -2.69 -11.74
C ASN A 31 -2.00 -1.63 -11.50
N ILE A 32 -2.04 -1.01 -10.33
CA ILE A 32 -1.12 0.06 -9.94
C ILE A 32 0.28 -0.52 -9.68
N ALA A 33 1.28 0.01 -10.35
CA ALA A 33 2.68 -0.43 -10.28
C ALA A 33 3.61 0.68 -9.74
N PRO A 34 4.81 0.33 -9.25
CA PRO A 34 5.81 1.30 -8.83
C PRO A 34 6.09 2.38 -9.87
N SER A 35 6.49 3.55 -9.42
CA SER A 35 6.77 4.77 -10.20
C SER A 35 5.54 5.48 -10.76
N GLN A 36 4.36 4.92 -10.65
CA GLN A 36 3.11 5.60 -11.00
C GLN A 36 2.66 6.51 -9.86
N GLU A 37 1.81 7.48 -10.18
CA GLU A 37 1.11 8.28 -9.18
C GLU A 37 0.01 7.45 -8.52
N VAL A 38 -0.09 7.57 -7.20
CA VAL A 38 -1.04 6.86 -6.36
C VAL A 38 -1.76 7.83 -5.43
N ALA A 39 -3.03 7.59 -5.19
CA ALA A 39 -3.80 8.34 -4.22
C ALA A 39 -3.21 8.18 -2.82
N THR A 40 -3.06 9.27 -2.11
CA THR A 40 -2.61 9.32 -0.72
C THR A 40 -3.50 10.24 0.10
N VAL A 41 -3.79 9.85 1.33
CA VAL A 41 -4.45 10.69 2.32
C VAL A 41 -3.40 11.18 3.31
N ARG A 42 -3.26 12.47 3.47
CA ARG A 42 -2.34 13.11 4.43
C ARG A 42 -3.01 14.28 5.13
N VAL A 43 -2.42 14.75 6.23
CA VAL A 43 -2.87 15.97 6.91
C VAL A 43 -2.01 17.13 6.46
N GLU A 44 -2.66 18.18 5.96
CA GLU A 44 -2.09 19.47 5.64
C GLU A 44 -2.97 20.55 6.26
N GLU A 45 -2.37 21.52 6.94
CA GLU A 45 -3.09 22.60 7.64
C GLU A 45 -4.22 22.09 8.55
N GLY A 46 -4.00 20.98 9.23
CA GLY A 46 -4.95 20.36 10.15
C GLY A 46 -6.14 19.66 9.47
N LYS A 47 -6.13 19.49 8.16
CA LYS A 47 -7.19 18.82 7.39
C LYS A 47 -6.65 17.60 6.66
N ARG A 48 -7.49 16.58 6.56
CA ARG A 48 -7.18 15.44 5.69
C ARG A 48 -7.46 15.80 4.24
N ASN A 49 -6.44 15.62 3.40
CA ASN A 49 -6.51 15.90 1.97
C ASN A 49 -6.09 14.65 1.19
N LEU A 50 -6.67 14.48 -0.01
CA LEU A 50 -6.26 13.46 -0.95
C LEU A 50 -5.36 14.11 -2.01
N ALA A 51 -4.17 13.55 -2.17
CA ALA A 51 -3.17 13.97 -3.15
C ALA A 51 -2.68 12.77 -3.96
N PHE A 52 -2.16 13.02 -5.16
CA PHE A 52 -1.51 12.00 -5.95
C PHE A 52 0.01 12.17 -5.83
N LEU A 53 0.69 11.11 -5.38
CA LEU A 53 2.13 11.10 -5.16
C LEU A 53 2.76 9.96 -5.95
N ARG A 54 4.00 10.16 -6.41
CA ARG A 54 4.77 9.11 -7.07
C ARG A 54 5.07 7.96 -6.09
N TRP A 55 4.75 6.74 -6.44
CA TRP A 55 5.09 5.57 -5.63
C TRP A 55 6.56 5.16 -5.85
N GLY A 56 7.35 5.35 -4.83
CA GLY A 56 8.81 5.19 -4.77
C GLY A 56 9.41 6.43 -4.13
N LEU A 57 9.52 6.43 -2.80
CA LEU A 57 9.93 7.60 -2.00
C LEU A 57 11.35 8.04 -2.37
N ILE A 58 11.48 9.33 -2.67
CA ILE A 58 12.76 10.00 -2.88
C ILE A 58 13.06 10.79 -1.61
N PRO A 59 14.09 10.43 -0.83
CA PRO A 59 14.46 11.19 0.35
C PRO A 59 14.84 12.64 -0.02
N TYR A 60 14.48 13.61 0.82
CA TYR A 60 14.74 15.04 0.55
C TYR A 60 16.19 15.38 0.27
N TRP A 61 17.12 14.57 0.78
CA TRP A 61 18.57 14.73 0.66
C TRP A 61 19.19 13.94 -0.49
N ALA A 62 18.40 13.25 -1.32
CA ALA A 62 18.94 12.40 -2.38
C ALA A 62 19.48 13.22 -3.56
N ASP A 63 20.66 12.86 -4.03
CA ASP A 63 21.27 13.48 -5.21
C ASP A 63 20.65 12.95 -6.53
N ASP A 64 20.12 11.70 -6.51
CA ASP A 64 19.53 11.05 -7.69
C ASP A 64 18.12 10.53 -7.37
N PRO A 65 17.07 11.02 -8.07
CA PRO A 65 15.70 10.56 -7.85
C PRO A 65 15.47 9.07 -8.19
N LYS A 66 16.41 8.40 -8.85
CA LYS A 66 16.35 6.96 -9.12
C LYS A 66 16.36 6.11 -7.84
N ILE A 67 16.77 6.65 -6.71
CA ILE A 67 16.66 5.96 -5.40
C ILE A 67 15.21 5.53 -5.13
N GLY A 68 14.21 6.27 -5.63
CA GLY A 68 12.80 5.95 -5.54
C GLY A 68 12.44 4.55 -6.06
N TYR A 69 13.13 4.05 -7.07
CA TYR A 69 12.87 2.69 -7.59
C TYR A 69 13.15 1.58 -6.58
N ARG A 70 14.00 1.83 -5.58
CA ARG A 70 14.34 0.89 -4.50
C ARG A 70 13.59 1.18 -3.21
N SER A 71 12.83 2.27 -3.17
CA SER A 71 12.15 2.79 -1.99
C SER A 71 10.62 2.73 -2.12
N ILE A 72 10.10 1.75 -2.87
CA ILE A 72 8.66 1.50 -3.02
C ILE A 72 8.04 0.95 -1.73
N ASN A 73 8.84 0.27 -0.90
CA ASN A 73 8.45 -0.24 0.40
C ASN A 73 9.49 0.12 1.46
N ALA A 74 9.02 0.37 2.69
CA ALA A 74 9.84 0.54 3.88
C ALA A 74 9.47 -0.51 4.93
N ARG A 75 10.46 -1.15 5.55
CA ARG A 75 10.20 -2.16 6.59
C ARG A 75 9.82 -1.50 7.92
N ALA A 76 8.71 -1.88 8.50
CA ALA A 76 8.20 -1.40 9.78
C ALA A 76 9.25 -1.50 10.90
N GLU A 77 10.00 -2.59 10.94
CA GLU A 77 10.99 -2.90 11.98
C GLU A 77 12.17 -1.92 11.99
N THR A 78 12.51 -1.35 10.84
CA THR A 78 13.70 -0.49 10.68
C THR A 78 13.41 0.93 10.24
N VAL A 79 12.16 1.25 9.91
CA VAL A 79 11.73 2.55 9.33
C VAL A 79 12.19 3.75 10.17
N HIS A 80 12.13 3.64 11.50
CA HIS A 80 12.51 4.70 12.44
C HIS A 80 14.01 4.97 12.51
N LYS A 81 14.85 4.07 12.02
CA LYS A 81 16.31 4.16 12.00
C LYS A 81 16.86 4.44 10.61
N SER A 82 16.16 4.00 9.57
CA SER A 82 16.61 4.09 8.18
C SER A 82 16.82 5.55 7.76
N PRO A 83 18.00 5.95 7.26
CA PRO A 83 18.25 7.29 6.78
C PRO A 83 17.24 7.77 5.73
N ALA A 84 16.78 6.89 4.86
CA ALA A 84 15.81 7.21 3.81
C ALA A 84 14.40 7.50 4.35
N PHE A 85 14.03 6.97 5.52
CA PHE A 85 12.64 6.98 5.97
C PHE A 85 12.41 7.64 7.34
N ARG A 86 13.44 7.73 8.21
CA ARG A 86 13.30 8.18 9.59
C ARG A 86 12.71 9.59 9.73
N ALA A 87 13.04 10.49 8.81
CA ALA A 87 12.52 11.86 8.83
C ALA A 87 11.03 11.90 8.46
N ALA A 88 10.65 11.17 7.39
CA ALA A 88 9.27 11.02 6.97
C ALA A 88 8.43 10.28 8.03
N PHE A 89 8.97 9.23 8.65
CA PHE A 89 8.28 8.49 9.71
C PHE A 89 7.89 9.37 10.90
N ARG A 90 8.69 10.37 11.23
CA ARG A 90 8.39 11.30 12.33
C ARG A 90 7.28 12.28 11.99
N LYS A 91 7.21 12.81 10.75
CA LYS A 91 6.39 13.99 10.44
C LYS A 91 5.56 13.89 9.17
N ARG A 92 5.88 13.00 8.25
CA ARG A 92 5.26 12.90 6.93
C ARG A 92 4.69 11.51 6.68
N ARG A 93 3.71 11.17 7.50
CA ARG A 93 2.94 9.95 7.35
C ARG A 93 1.73 10.20 6.48
N CYS A 94 1.35 9.19 5.74
CA CYS A 94 0.16 9.20 4.90
C CYS A 94 -0.54 7.84 4.95
N ILE A 95 -1.73 7.78 4.42
CA ILE A 95 -2.43 6.54 4.13
C ILE A 95 -2.51 6.40 2.61
N ILE A 96 -2.25 5.20 2.09
CA ILE A 96 -2.41 4.88 0.68
C ILE A 96 -3.66 4.01 0.55
N PRO A 97 -4.78 4.56 0.03
CA PRO A 97 -6.00 3.82 -0.21
C PRO A 97 -5.78 2.69 -1.22
N ALA A 98 -6.32 1.52 -0.93
CA ALA A 98 -6.28 0.36 -1.82
C ALA A 98 -7.59 -0.45 -1.73
N GLY A 99 -7.97 -1.11 -2.80
CA GLY A 99 -9.05 -2.11 -2.77
C GLY A 99 -8.53 -3.50 -2.44
N GLY A 100 -7.26 -3.75 -2.77
CA GLY A 100 -6.54 -4.98 -2.50
C GLY A 100 -5.17 -4.94 -3.15
N PHE A 101 -4.37 -5.97 -2.93
CA PHE A 101 -3.02 -6.07 -3.46
C PHE A 101 -2.77 -7.45 -4.07
N TYR A 102 -1.70 -7.55 -4.84
CA TYR A 102 -1.30 -8.80 -5.47
C TYR A 102 -0.02 -9.32 -4.86
N GLU A 103 0.02 -10.64 -4.68
CA GLU A 103 1.25 -11.39 -4.42
C GLU A 103 1.27 -12.64 -5.31
N TRP A 104 2.46 -13.18 -5.52
CA TRP A 104 2.68 -14.26 -6.46
C TRP A 104 3.17 -15.51 -5.74
N LEU A 105 2.41 -16.58 -5.88
CA LEU A 105 2.92 -17.90 -5.54
C LEU A 105 3.91 -18.33 -6.62
N THR A 106 5.10 -18.72 -6.20
CA THR A 106 6.14 -19.21 -7.11
C THR A 106 6.31 -20.71 -6.94
N GLU A 107 5.99 -21.47 -7.96
CA GLU A 107 6.20 -22.90 -8.02
C GLU A 107 7.09 -23.26 -9.22
N GLY A 108 8.30 -23.64 -8.94
CA GLY A 108 9.30 -23.89 -9.97
C GLY A 108 9.54 -22.64 -10.82
N LYS A 109 9.14 -22.67 -12.09
CA LYS A 109 9.27 -21.53 -13.03
C LYS A 109 7.97 -20.73 -13.18
N GLU A 110 6.86 -21.22 -12.65
CA GLU A 110 5.55 -20.58 -12.79
C GLU A 110 5.29 -19.60 -11.65
N LYS A 111 4.61 -18.51 -11.97
CA LYS A 111 4.19 -17.48 -11.02
C LYS A 111 2.69 -17.25 -11.16
N GLN A 112 1.94 -17.80 -10.21
CA GLN A 112 0.50 -17.61 -10.12
C GLN A 112 0.20 -16.37 -9.28
N PRO A 113 -0.39 -15.31 -9.83
CA PRO A 113 -0.84 -14.15 -9.07
C PRO A 113 -2.10 -14.46 -8.28
N PHE A 114 -2.15 -13.92 -7.06
CA PHE A 114 -3.31 -13.92 -6.17
C PHE A 114 -3.71 -12.49 -5.87
N TYR A 115 -5.01 -12.22 -5.83
CA TYR A 115 -5.58 -10.97 -5.38
C TYR A 115 -6.04 -11.12 -3.93
N ILE A 116 -5.50 -10.27 -3.05
CA ILE A 116 -5.76 -10.27 -1.61
C ILE A 116 -6.56 -9.01 -1.28
N TYR A 117 -7.69 -9.15 -0.59
CA TYR A 117 -8.59 -8.05 -0.28
C TYR A 117 -9.33 -8.28 1.05
N ARG A 118 -10.01 -7.24 1.57
CA ARG A 118 -10.79 -7.35 2.81
C ARG A 118 -12.07 -8.14 2.58
N ARG A 119 -12.40 -9.05 3.49
CA ARG A 119 -13.66 -9.83 3.43
C ARG A 119 -14.91 -8.97 3.48
N ASP A 120 -14.86 -7.84 4.20
CA ASP A 120 -15.98 -6.90 4.32
C ASP A 120 -16.15 -5.99 3.09
N GLY A 121 -15.30 -6.13 2.08
CA GLY A 121 -15.32 -5.34 0.84
C GLY A 121 -14.95 -3.87 0.99
N LYS A 122 -14.59 -3.41 2.19
CA LYS A 122 -14.18 -2.03 2.43
C LYS A 122 -12.79 -1.75 1.87
N PRO A 123 -12.46 -0.48 1.57
CA PRO A 123 -11.10 -0.10 1.22
C PRO A 123 -10.09 -0.48 2.29
N MET A 124 -8.88 -0.82 1.88
CA MET A 124 -7.72 -0.94 2.75
C MET A 124 -7.04 0.41 2.90
N ALA A 125 -6.44 0.63 4.06
CA ALA A 125 -5.65 1.80 4.38
C ALA A 125 -4.19 1.38 4.60
N PHE A 126 -3.36 1.39 3.56
CA PHE A 126 -1.95 1.06 3.74
C PHE A 126 -1.23 2.18 4.47
N ALA A 127 -0.51 1.86 5.53
CA ALA A 127 0.38 2.82 6.18
C ALA A 127 1.48 3.24 5.20
N GLY A 128 1.63 4.52 5.01
CA GLY A 128 2.61 5.09 4.08
C GLY A 128 3.40 6.24 4.69
N LEU A 129 4.49 6.56 4.04
CA LEU A 129 5.28 7.77 4.28
C LEU A 129 5.36 8.55 3.00
N TRP A 130 5.51 9.86 3.10
CA TRP A 130 5.71 10.70 1.95
C TRP A 130 6.89 11.65 2.16
N GLU A 131 7.45 12.16 1.05
CA GLU A 131 8.57 13.10 1.05
C GLU A 131 8.43 14.04 -0.12
N ARG A 132 8.97 15.25 0.05
CA ARG A 132 9.15 16.24 -1.01
C ARG A 132 10.65 16.35 -1.29
N TRP A 133 11.01 16.10 -2.51
CA TRP A 133 12.37 16.24 -3.01
C TRP A 133 12.42 17.38 -4.03
N HIS A 134 13.37 18.27 -3.88
CA HIS A 134 13.61 19.40 -4.79
C HIS A 134 14.66 19.02 -5.81
N ASP A 135 14.32 19.16 -7.09
CA ASP A 135 15.26 19.02 -8.19
C ASP A 135 15.91 20.37 -8.47
N GLU A 136 17.17 20.51 -8.11
CA GLU A 136 17.92 21.76 -8.29
C GLU A 136 18.15 22.09 -9.77
N GLU A 137 18.23 21.08 -10.66
CA GLU A 137 18.45 21.31 -12.09
C GLU A 137 17.19 21.85 -12.79
N THR A 138 16.03 21.34 -12.44
CA THR A 138 14.75 21.71 -13.06
C THR A 138 13.93 22.69 -12.23
N SER A 139 14.36 22.99 -11.00
CA SER A 139 13.63 23.78 -10.01
C SER A 139 12.20 23.26 -9.75
N ARG A 140 12.02 21.95 -9.76
CA ARG A 140 10.73 21.27 -9.54
C ARG A 140 10.76 20.44 -8.27
N ASP A 141 9.63 20.45 -7.58
CA ASP A 141 9.39 19.55 -6.46
C ASP A 141 8.74 18.26 -6.95
N ILE A 142 9.25 17.12 -6.47
CA ILE A 142 8.64 15.81 -6.67
C ILE A 142 8.17 15.31 -5.32
N GLU A 143 6.85 15.14 -5.18
CA GLU A 143 6.28 14.47 -4.03
C GLU A 143 6.17 12.97 -4.30
N SER A 144 6.64 12.18 -3.36
CA SER A 144 6.74 10.74 -3.49
C SER A 144 6.35 10.03 -2.20
N CYS A 145 5.93 8.76 -2.31
CA CYS A 145 5.51 7.97 -1.15
C CYS A 145 6.07 6.56 -1.18
N THR A 146 6.02 5.90 -0.02
CA THR A 146 6.38 4.48 0.14
C THR A 146 5.32 3.79 0.99
N ILE A 147 5.10 2.49 0.75
CA ILE A 147 4.23 1.64 1.57
C ILE A 147 5.05 0.99 2.67
N LEU A 148 4.57 1.07 3.91
CA LEU A 148 5.15 0.32 5.02
C LEU A 148 4.76 -1.15 4.92
N THR A 149 5.73 -2.02 5.13
CA THR A 149 5.51 -3.47 5.13
C THR A 149 5.96 -4.07 6.46
N THR A 150 5.24 -5.10 6.89
CA THR A 150 5.52 -5.90 8.08
C THR A 150 5.66 -7.37 7.69
N GLU A 151 5.94 -8.25 8.65
CA GLU A 151 5.84 -9.69 8.44
C GLU A 151 4.43 -10.08 7.98
N ALA A 152 4.35 -11.13 7.19
CA ALA A 152 3.06 -11.60 6.68
C ALA A 152 2.28 -12.32 7.80
N ASN A 153 0.96 -12.13 7.81
CA ASN A 153 0.05 -12.97 8.58
C ASN A 153 -0.05 -14.38 7.97
N GLU A 154 -0.79 -15.26 8.62
CA GLU A 154 -0.92 -16.66 8.19
C GLU A 154 -1.46 -16.81 6.75
N LEU A 155 -2.43 -15.99 6.35
CA LEU A 155 -3.02 -16.02 5.02
C LEU A 155 -1.99 -15.62 3.94
N VAL A 156 -1.39 -14.43 4.09
CA VAL A 156 -0.44 -13.89 3.10
C VAL A 156 0.88 -14.65 3.12
N GLY A 157 1.26 -15.21 4.27
CA GLY A 157 2.45 -16.04 4.46
C GLY A 157 2.54 -17.25 3.54
N ARG A 158 1.40 -17.71 3.02
CA ARG A 158 1.33 -18.79 2.00
C ARG A 158 1.93 -18.37 0.65
N LEU A 159 2.00 -17.07 0.37
CA LEU A 159 2.48 -16.51 -0.89
C LEU A 159 3.82 -15.79 -0.73
N HIS A 160 3.95 -14.99 0.33
CA HIS A 160 5.12 -14.16 0.56
C HIS A 160 5.30 -13.87 2.05
N ASN A 161 6.54 -13.70 2.51
CA ASN A 161 6.87 -13.44 3.92
C ASN A 161 6.64 -11.99 4.40
N ARG A 162 6.15 -11.10 3.53
CA ARG A 162 5.85 -9.70 3.85
C ARG A 162 4.46 -9.32 3.35
N MET A 163 3.80 -8.40 4.07
CA MET A 163 2.55 -7.79 3.64
C MET A 163 2.56 -6.29 3.93
N PRO A 164 1.73 -5.46 3.27
CA PRO A 164 1.55 -4.06 3.67
C PRO A 164 0.99 -3.98 5.09
N VAL A 165 1.40 -2.96 5.83
CA VAL A 165 0.73 -2.59 7.08
C VAL A 165 -0.63 -1.99 6.72
N ILE A 166 -1.70 -2.58 7.22
CA ILE A 166 -3.08 -2.15 6.99
C ILE A 166 -3.58 -1.52 8.29
N LEU A 167 -3.89 -0.23 8.24
CA LEU A 167 -4.40 0.52 9.39
C LEU A 167 -5.92 0.35 9.51
N GLU A 168 -6.42 0.23 10.74
CA GLU A 168 -7.84 0.28 11.02
C GLU A 168 -8.33 1.73 11.19
N PRO A 169 -9.61 2.03 10.90
CA PRO A 169 -10.13 3.40 10.87
C PRO A 169 -9.95 4.21 12.16
N ASP A 170 -10.00 3.57 13.31
CA ASP A 170 -9.80 4.18 14.63
C ASP A 170 -8.36 4.67 14.85
N THR A 171 -7.39 4.16 14.10
CA THR A 171 -5.98 4.53 14.18
C THR A 171 -5.60 5.67 13.22
N PHE A 172 -6.46 6.07 12.28
CA PHE A 172 -6.14 7.07 11.27
C PHE A 172 -5.76 8.43 11.85
N VAL A 173 -6.44 8.88 12.90
CA VAL A 173 -6.14 10.15 13.56
C VAL A 173 -4.72 10.12 14.12
N LEU A 174 -4.39 9.08 14.87
CA LEU A 174 -3.08 8.91 15.48
C LEU A 174 -1.96 8.78 14.44
N TRP A 175 -2.19 7.98 13.39
CA TRP A 175 -1.20 7.77 12.34
C TRP A 175 -0.90 9.04 11.55
N LEU A 176 -1.93 9.82 11.25
CA LEU A 176 -1.81 11.04 10.42
C LEU A 176 -1.42 12.29 11.21
N ASP A 177 -1.42 12.25 12.53
CA ASP A 177 -1.08 13.39 13.38
C ASP A 177 0.42 13.75 13.28
N PRO A 178 0.84 14.85 12.64
CA PRO A 178 2.25 15.20 12.50
C PRO A 178 2.93 15.56 13.82
N GLU A 179 2.16 15.89 14.87
CA GLU A 179 2.66 16.23 16.20
C GLU A 179 2.96 14.98 17.04
N GLU A 180 2.33 13.84 16.74
CA GLU A 180 2.68 12.58 17.39
C GLU A 180 4.01 12.05 16.83
N GLN A 181 5.06 12.16 17.62
CA GLN A 181 6.42 11.76 17.24
C GLN A 181 7.00 10.64 18.12
N LYS A 182 6.21 10.12 19.07
CA LYS A 182 6.65 9.04 19.94
C LYS A 182 6.77 7.74 19.12
N GLY A 183 8.00 7.36 18.83
CA GLY A 183 8.30 6.24 17.95
C GLY A 183 7.66 4.92 18.40
N ASP A 184 7.51 4.68 19.69
CA ASP A 184 6.92 3.44 20.21
C ASP A 184 5.40 3.41 20.02
N VAL A 185 4.71 4.54 20.17
CA VAL A 185 3.28 4.67 19.88
C VAL A 185 3.01 4.39 18.40
N LEU A 186 3.78 5.01 17.52
CA LEU A 186 3.64 4.81 16.07
C LEU A 186 4.00 3.38 15.65
N LYS A 187 5.03 2.77 16.24
CA LYS A 187 5.42 1.39 15.94
C LYS A 187 4.36 0.38 16.35
N ALA A 188 3.62 0.65 17.43
CA ALA A 188 2.55 -0.23 17.87
C ALA A 188 1.43 -0.40 16.83
N LEU A 189 1.32 0.52 15.87
CA LEU A 189 0.39 0.43 14.75
C LEU A 189 0.91 -0.43 13.57
N LEU A 190 2.21 -0.75 13.57
CA LEU A 190 2.88 -1.37 12.43
C LEU A 190 2.96 -2.91 12.56
N HIS A 191 1.82 -3.54 12.76
CA HIS A 191 1.69 -5.00 12.88
C HIS A 191 0.94 -5.61 11.70
N PRO A 192 1.02 -6.93 11.49
CA PRO A 192 0.21 -7.62 10.50
C PRO A 192 -1.28 -7.45 10.79
N ALA A 193 -2.09 -7.28 9.74
CA ALA A 193 -3.55 -7.36 9.89
C ALA A 193 -3.97 -8.78 10.26
N ASP A 194 -5.10 -8.91 10.95
CA ASP A 194 -5.67 -10.21 11.28
C ASP A 194 -5.98 -10.98 9.99
N SER A 195 -5.52 -12.23 9.92
CA SER A 195 -5.73 -13.10 8.77
C SER A 195 -7.21 -13.36 8.45
N GLU A 196 -8.07 -13.34 9.46
CA GLU A 196 -9.52 -13.52 9.27
C GLU A 196 -10.20 -12.33 8.60
N THR A 197 -9.60 -11.14 8.66
CA THR A 197 -10.14 -9.94 7.99
C THR A 197 -9.88 -9.94 6.49
N LEU A 198 -8.94 -10.77 6.02
CA LEU A 198 -8.53 -10.85 4.64
C LEU A 198 -9.02 -12.13 3.96
N THR A 199 -9.08 -12.08 2.65
CA THR A 199 -9.30 -13.25 1.80
C THR A 199 -8.52 -13.10 0.50
N MET A 200 -8.32 -14.19 -0.23
CA MET A 200 -7.60 -14.17 -1.50
C MET A 200 -8.15 -15.21 -2.47
N TYR A 201 -7.93 -14.96 -3.75
CA TYR A 201 -8.18 -15.91 -4.81
C TYR A 201 -7.15 -15.75 -5.95
N PRO A 202 -6.90 -16.82 -6.73
CA PRO A 202 -6.03 -16.74 -7.89
C PRO A 202 -6.67 -15.93 -9.01
N VAL A 203 -5.86 -15.10 -9.68
CA VAL A 203 -6.27 -14.28 -10.82
C VAL A 203 -5.44 -14.62 -12.06
N SER A 204 -5.90 -14.16 -13.21
CA SER A 204 -5.19 -14.38 -14.48
C SER A 204 -3.79 -13.76 -14.48
N THR A 205 -2.84 -14.41 -15.11
CA THR A 205 -1.50 -13.87 -15.41
C THR A 205 -1.54 -12.59 -16.26
N PHE A 206 -2.71 -12.19 -16.74
CA PHE A 206 -2.95 -10.89 -17.38
C PHE A 206 -2.41 -9.73 -16.54
N VAL A 207 -2.55 -9.80 -15.20
CA VAL A 207 -2.05 -8.77 -14.27
C VAL A 207 -0.52 -8.66 -14.23
N ASN A 208 0.21 -9.68 -14.68
CA ASN A 208 1.68 -9.68 -14.64
C ASN A 208 2.30 -8.52 -15.43
N LYS A 209 1.68 -8.15 -16.55
CA LYS A 209 2.11 -7.00 -17.35
C LYS A 209 1.52 -5.72 -16.74
N SER A 210 2.39 -4.82 -16.25
CA SER A 210 1.99 -3.58 -15.55
C SER A 210 1.24 -2.57 -16.42
N THR A 211 1.26 -2.73 -17.74
CA THR A 211 0.48 -1.91 -18.68
C THR A 211 -0.94 -2.44 -18.90
N ASN A 212 -1.26 -3.64 -18.43
CA ASN A 212 -2.61 -4.16 -18.47
C ASN A 212 -3.43 -3.50 -17.37
N GLU A 213 -4.67 -3.11 -17.67
CA GLU A 213 -5.55 -2.37 -16.75
C GLU A 213 -6.99 -2.91 -16.87
N GLY A 214 -7.85 -2.54 -15.93
CA GLY A 214 -9.28 -2.85 -15.91
C GLY A 214 -9.65 -4.07 -15.06
N LYS A 215 -10.95 -4.30 -14.92
CA LYS A 215 -11.53 -5.33 -14.03
C LYS A 215 -11.01 -6.73 -14.29
N ARG A 216 -10.58 -7.02 -15.53
CA ARG A 216 -9.98 -8.31 -15.89
C ARG A 216 -8.77 -8.67 -15.01
N CYS A 217 -8.07 -7.68 -14.43
CA CYS A 217 -6.93 -7.93 -13.54
C CYS A 217 -7.33 -8.63 -12.24
N ILE A 218 -8.58 -8.44 -11.78
CA ILE A 218 -9.12 -9.03 -10.54
C ILE A 218 -10.13 -10.14 -10.78
N GLU A 219 -10.37 -10.56 -12.04
CA GLU A 219 -11.26 -11.69 -12.32
C GLU A 219 -10.63 -12.99 -11.81
N PRO A 220 -11.39 -13.77 -10.98
CA PRO A 220 -10.90 -15.05 -10.51
C PRO A 220 -10.72 -16.02 -11.66
N VAL A 221 -9.65 -16.79 -11.63
CA VAL A 221 -9.48 -17.94 -12.53
C VAL A 221 -10.01 -19.19 -11.84
N LYS A 222 -10.56 -20.15 -12.62
CA LYS A 222 -10.98 -21.42 -12.07
C LYS A 222 -9.78 -22.12 -11.46
N GLU A 223 -9.94 -22.58 -10.23
CA GLU A 223 -8.92 -23.31 -9.49
C GLU A 223 -8.47 -24.55 -10.28
N GLN A 224 -7.23 -24.55 -10.70
CA GLN A 224 -6.53 -25.78 -11.06
C GLN A 224 -5.90 -26.32 -9.77
N GLY A 225 -6.70 -27.01 -8.94
CA GLY A 225 -6.18 -27.83 -7.84
C GLY A 225 -5.62 -27.11 -6.60
N TRP A 226 -5.93 -25.86 -6.36
CA TRP A 226 -5.46 -25.06 -5.21
C TRP A 226 -6.60 -24.78 -4.23
N CYS A 227 -6.53 -25.38 -3.08
CA CYS A 227 -7.35 -25.29 -1.87
C CYS A 227 -8.22 -26.52 -1.62
N SER A 228 -7.61 -27.55 -1.06
CA SER A 228 -8.33 -28.34 -0.05
C SER A 228 -8.32 -27.51 1.24
N GLU A 229 -9.47 -27.04 1.69
CA GLU A 229 -9.68 -26.68 3.09
C GLU A 229 -9.15 -27.83 3.96
N PRO A 230 -8.49 -27.54 5.11
CA PRO A 230 -8.15 -28.60 6.03
C PRO A 230 -9.47 -29.29 6.44
N SER A 231 -9.59 -30.56 6.05
CA SER A 231 -10.69 -31.42 6.43
C SER A 231 -10.81 -31.39 7.94
N THR A 232 -11.87 -30.81 8.46
CA THR A 232 -12.33 -31.02 9.83
C THR A 232 -12.66 -32.50 9.94
N HIS A 233 -11.72 -33.30 10.39
CA HIS A 233 -12.00 -34.64 10.89
C HIS A 233 -12.48 -34.53 12.31
N SER A 234 -13.69 -35.01 12.49
CA SER A 234 -14.45 -35.28 13.71
C SER A 234 -13.64 -35.94 14.82
#